data_a09f733d0deba12c50b42d0a9ce2ec44
#
_entry.id   a09f733d0deba12c50b42d0a9ce2ec44
#
_cell.length_a   1.000
_cell.length_b   1.000
_cell.length_c   1.000
_cell.angle_alpha   90.00
_cell.angle_beta   90.00
_cell.angle_gamma   90.00
#
_symmetry.space_group_name_H-M   'P 1'
#
loop_
_entity.id
_entity.type
_entity.pdbx_description
1 polymer ?
#
loop_
_entity_poly.entity_id
_entity_poly.type
_entity_poly.pdbx_seq_one_letter_code
_entity_poly.pdbx_strand_id
1 'polypeptide(L)'
;MDKLQVQSDVSNAEEIVKNVGNTPLVRLNRLFDLKEVYAKIEWCNPSGSVKARPASWMLNEGEKEGNLVRDKTTVIEPTSGNTGVALSHFAKSLGYKIELTVPERMSDETKDILRTNGAKLLETEDDLCPRVGPGTDQAIALASALIKNHPGEYYSPDQYNNDANFRSHYYGTGPEIWKATNGKVGAFITGIGTGGTITGVGTYLKEKNPNIKIIAAEPQKNHNIQGLRNLEESEKPELLKRRMEVIDEKITVTDKESFEMIKQLTTTENLFAGPSTGSVLAALNKTIGELDGKIVLLFGDNAAKYKSIYSKFGVYSEEEFEKKLKESNNNCFTCTYSNNNPEDLCKLN
;
A
#
# COMPACT_ATOMS: atom_id res chain seq x y z
N MET A 1 -18.57 8.98 -46.14
CA MET A 1 -18.70 9.39 -44.69
C MET A 1 -18.33 8.17 -43.88
N ASP A 2 -17.04 7.99 -43.63
CA ASP A 2 -16.50 6.88 -42.86
C ASP A 2 -16.74 7.16 -41.39
N LYS A 3 -17.51 6.27 -40.75
CA LYS A 3 -17.63 6.24 -39.31
C LYS A 3 -16.28 5.80 -38.76
N LEU A 4 -15.51 6.75 -38.24
CA LEU A 4 -14.41 6.45 -37.34
C LEU A 4 -14.98 5.66 -36.14
N GLN A 5 -14.81 4.34 -36.17
CA GLN A 5 -14.88 3.51 -34.97
C GLN A 5 -13.73 3.95 -34.04
N VAL A 6 -14.06 4.74 -33.04
CA VAL A 6 -13.19 4.89 -31.88
C VAL A 6 -13.25 3.54 -31.17
N GLN A 7 -12.34 2.65 -31.54
CA GLN A 7 -11.96 1.54 -30.66
C GLN A 7 -11.37 2.20 -29.41
N SER A 8 -12.11 2.17 -28.32
CA SER A 8 -11.53 2.40 -27.01
C SER A 8 -10.52 1.28 -26.81
N ASP A 9 -9.23 1.57 -26.90
CA ASP A 9 -8.16 0.67 -26.49
C ASP A 9 -8.29 0.43 -24.99
N VAL A 10 -9.13 -0.54 -24.63
CA VAL A 10 -9.24 -1.02 -23.27
C VAL A 10 -7.96 -1.82 -23.02
N SER A 11 -7.09 -1.31 -22.14
CA SER A 11 -5.88 -2.00 -21.74
C SER A 11 -6.20 -3.39 -21.18
N ASN A 12 -5.27 -4.32 -21.27
CA ASN A 12 -5.38 -5.60 -20.56
C ASN A 12 -4.64 -5.54 -19.23
N ALA A 13 -4.91 -6.49 -18.33
CA ALA A 13 -4.31 -6.49 -17.00
C ALA A 13 -2.78 -6.71 -17.04
N GLU A 14 -2.25 -7.35 -18.07
CA GLU A 14 -0.82 -7.52 -18.25
C GLU A 14 -0.10 -6.18 -18.52
N GLU A 15 -0.70 -5.29 -19.32
CA GLU A 15 -0.17 -3.93 -19.54
C GLU A 15 -0.19 -3.11 -18.26
N ILE A 16 -1.25 -3.25 -17.45
CA ILE A 16 -1.32 -2.57 -16.15
C ILE A 16 -0.17 -3.01 -15.25
N VAL A 17 0.13 -4.31 -15.18
CA VAL A 17 1.26 -4.82 -14.38
C VAL A 17 2.59 -4.20 -14.82
N LYS A 18 2.82 -4.01 -16.12
CA LYS A 18 4.05 -3.40 -16.66
C LYS A 18 4.21 -1.93 -16.27
N ASN A 19 3.10 -1.22 -16.05
CA ASN A 19 3.07 0.20 -15.72
C ASN A 19 3.08 0.47 -14.20
N VAL A 20 3.05 -0.57 -13.36
CA VAL A 20 3.08 -0.48 -11.90
C VAL A 20 4.49 -0.81 -11.40
N GLY A 21 4.93 -0.08 -10.38
CA GLY A 21 6.26 -0.25 -9.81
C GLY A 21 7.27 0.77 -10.30
N ASN A 22 8.55 0.41 -10.26
CA ASN A 22 9.69 1.31 -10.53
C ASN A 22 9.58 2.63 -9.75
N THR A 23 9.06 2.58 -8.55
CA THR A 23 8.85 3.75 -7.70
C THR A 23 10.19 4.27 -7.16
N PRO A 24 10.30 5.58 -6.86
CA PRO A 24 11.55 6.17 -6.39
C PRO A 24 12.05 5.58 -5.08
N LEU A 25 13.37 5.53 -4.94
CA LEU A 25 14.07 5.31 -3.67
C LEU A 25 14.79 6.62 -3.30
N VAL A 26 14.32 7.29 -2.25
CA VAL A 26 14.77 8.64 -1.85
C VAL A 26 15.56 8.57 -0.55
N ARG A 27 16.72 9.19 -0.48
CA ARG A 27 17.51 9.28 0.75
C ARG A 27 16.94 10.33 1.69
N LEU A 28 16.77 10.00 2.98
CA LEU A 28 16.32 10.90 4.04
C LEU A 28 17.53 11.56 4.71
N ASN A 29 18.08 12.59 4.07
CA ASN A 29 19.34 13.20 4.48
C ASN A 29 19.25 14.14 5.68
N ARG A 30 18.07 14.74 5.90
CA ARG A 30 17.87 15.77 6.93
C ARG A 30 17.35 15.16 8.23
N LEU A 31 16.55 14.09 8.11
CA LEU A 31 16.00 13.39 9.27
C LEU A 31 17.00 12.39 9.88
N PHE A 32 17.85 11.79 9.04
CA PHE A 32 18.85 10.78 9.41
C PHE A 32 20.19 11.06 8.70
N ASP A 33 20.93 12.06 9.18
CA ASP A 33 22.21 12.51 8.58
C ASP A 33 23.38 11.52 8.78
N LEU A 34 23.38 10.81 9.92
CA LEU A 34 24.46 9.89 10.32
C LEU A 34 24.31 8.45 9.78
N LYS A 35 23.16 8.12 9.19
CA LYS A 35 22.86 6.78 8.65
C LYS A 35 22.36 6.87 7.21
N GLU A 36 22.61 5.84 6.42
CA GLU A 36 22.09 5.76 5.05
C GLU A 36 20.66 5.22 5.05
N VAL A 37 19.68 6.10 5.34
CA VAL A 37 18.25 5.79 5.37
C VAL A 37 17.58 6.20 4.07
N TYR A 38 16.82 5.29 3.47
CA TYR A 38 16.13 5.48 2.21
C TYR A 38 14.64 5.17 2.35
N ALA A 39 13.80 5.96 1.68
CA ALA A 39 12.36 5.76 1.58
C ALA A 39 11.98 5.25 0.18
N LYS A 40 11.33 4.12 0.09
CA LYS A 40 10.68 3.59 -1.11
C LYS A 40 9.29 4.21 -1.23
N ILE A 41 9.11 5.12 -2.20
CA ILE A 41 7.95 6.01 -2.31
C ILE A 41 6.84 5.36 -3.13
N GLU A 42 5.95 4.61 -2.49
CA GLU A 42 4.94 3.80 -3.18
C GLU A 42 3.70 4.59 -3.65
N TRP A 43 3.51 5.83 -3.22
CA TRP A 43 2.43 6.66 -3.77
C TRP A 43 2.68 7.16 -5.21
N CYS A 44 3.88 6.94 -5.74
CA CYS A 44 4.18 7.19 -7.16
C CYS A 44 3.57 6.12 -8.10
N ASN A 45 2.96 5.07 -7.57
CA ASN A 45 2.18 4.14 -8.39
C ASN A 45 0.89 4.79 -8.93
N PRO A 46 0.32 4.29 -10.03
CA PRO A 46 -0.87 4.87 -10.69
C PRO A 46 -2.09 5.09 -9.79
N SER A 47 -2.32 4.23 -8.79
CA SER A 47 -3.41 4.40 -7.83
C SER A 47 -3.03 5.16 -6.56
N GLY A 48 -1.82 5.75 -6.50
CA GLY A 48 -1.35 6.55 -5.38
C GLY A 48 -0.98 5.76 -4.12
N SER A 49 -0.71 4.46 -4.22
CA SER A 49 -0.27 3.66 -3.09
C SER A 49 0.43 2.35 -3.46
N VAL A 50 1.04 1.72 -2.46
CA VAL A 50 1.63 0.38 -2.55
C VAL A 50 0.65 -0.69 -3.04
N LYS A 51 -0.65 -0.48 -2.83
CA LYS A 51 -1.70 -1.44 -3.21
C LYS A 51 -1.93 -1.54 -4.72
N ALA A 52 -1.37 -0.62 -5.53
CA ALA A 52 -1.33 -0.80 -6.97
C ALA A 52 -0.65 -2.11 -7.38
N ARG A 53 0.41 -2.49 -6.68
CA ARG A 53 1.18 -3.71 -6.98
C ARG A 53 0.33 -4.98 -6.82
N PRO A 54 -0.19 -5.30 -5.63
CA PRO A 54 -1.02 -6.49 -5.49
C PRO A 54 -2.30 -6.42 -6.32
N ALA A 55 -2.96 -5.26 -6.42
CA ALA A 55 -4.20 -5.14 -7.19
C ALA A 55 -4.00 -5.48 -8.66
N SER A 56 -2.96 -4.95 -9.31
CA SER A 56 -2.66 -5.23 -10.70
C SER A 56 -2.33 -6.72 -10.93
N TRP A 57 -1.56 -7.32 -10.03
CA TRP A 57 -1.19 -8.73 -10.13
C TRP A 57 -2.38 -9.67 -9.93
N MET A 58 -3.21 -9.41 -8.92
CA MET A 58 -4.40 -10.22 -8.65
C MET A 58 -5.39 -10.16 -9.82
N LEU A 59 -5.63 -8.98 -10.42
CA LEU A 59 -6.49 -8.86 -11.60
C LEU A 59 -5.90 -9.59 -12.81
N ASN A 60 -4.60 -9.46 -13.04
CA ASN A 60 -3.92 -10.16 -14.15
C ASN A 60 -3.97 -11.68 -13.99
N GLU A 61 -3.81 -12.21 -12.78
CA GLU A 61 -3.97 -13.65 -12.54
C GLU A 61 -5.41 -14.10 -12.73
N GLY A 62 -6.39 -13.35 -12.24
CA GLY A 62 -7.79 -13.63 -12.46
C GLY A 62 -8.15 -13.75 -13.96
N GLU A 63 -7.61 -12.85 -14.79
CA GLU A 63 -7.78 -12.95 -16.25
C GLU A 63 -7.10 -14.19 -16.83
N LYS A 64 -5.84 -14.45 -16.46
CA LYS A 64 -5.07 -15.61 -16.96
C LYS A 64 -5.69 -16.95 -16.59
N GLU A 65 -6.27 -17.05 -15.42
CA GLU A 65 -6.95 -18.26 -14.93
C GLU A 65 -8.38 -18.39 -15.46
N GLY A 66 -8.91 -17.37 -16.15
CA GLY A 66 -10.28 -17.35 -16.64
C GLY A 66 -11.34 -17.14 -15.55
N ASN A 67 -10.94 -16.76 -14.34
CA ASN A 67 -11.81 -16.45 -13.23
C ASN A 67 -12.39 -15.03 -13.31
N LEU A 68 -11.64 -14.11 -13.93
CA LEU A 68 -12.06 -12.73 -14.22
C LEU A 68 -12.31 -12.60 -15.73
N VAL A 69 -13.59 -12.52 -16.10
CA VAL A 69 -14.03 -12.48 -17.51
C VAL A 69 -14.85 -11.22 -17.75
N ARG A 70 -14.44 -10.42 -18.73
CA ARG A 70 -15.11 -9.16 -19.08
C ARG A 70 -16.58 -9.41 -19.43
N ASP A 71 -17.45 -8.48 -19.02
CA ASP A 71 -18.91 -8.53 -19.19
C ASP A 71 -19.63 -9.72 -18.50
N LYS A 72 -18.90 -10.61 -17.84
CA LYS A 72 -19.46 -11.76 -17.13
C LYS A 72 -19.26 -11.67 -15.62
N THR A 73 -18.05 -11.32 -15.19
CA THR A 73 -17.72 -11.28 -13.76
C THR A 73 -17.59 -9.86 -13.25
N THR A 74 -18.04 -9.64 -12.02
CA THR A 74 -17.84 -8.40 -11.25
C THR A 74 -16.74 -8.63 -10.23
N VAL A 75 -15.77 -7.73 -10.16
CA VAL A 75 -14.76 -7.76 -9.10
C VAL A 75 -15.42 -7.44 -7.77
N ILE A 76 -15.21 -8.26 -6.73
CA ILE A 76 -15.70 -7.99 -5.37
C ILE A 76 -14.56 -8.12 -4.37
N GLU A 77 -14.42 -7.13 -3.48
CA GLU A 77 -13.38 -7.15 -2.43
C GLU A 77 -13.84 -6.43 -1.17
N PRO A 78 -13.65 -7.03 0.02
CA PRO A 78 -13.80 -6.32 1.30
C PRO A 78 -12.58 -5.42 1.52
N THR A 79 -12.82 -4.13 1.77
CA THR A 79 -11.71 -3.18 1.92
C THR A 79 -12.10 -1.95 2.74
N SER A 80 -11.14 -1.44 3.50
CA SER A 80 -11.26 -0.17 4.24
C SER A 80 -10.41 0.97 3.67
N GLY A 81 -9.77 0.79 2.48
CA GLY A 81 -8.89 1.86 1.98
C GLY A 81 -8.19 1.58 0.66
N ASN A 82 -6.87 1.64 0.67
CA ASN A 82 -6.01 1.66 -0.53
C ASN A 82 -6.21 0.50 -1.51
N THR A 83 -6.57 -0.70 -1.03
CA THR A 83 -6.85 -1.83 -1.91
C THR A 83 -8.06 -1.56 -2.79
N GLY A 84 -9.16 -1.03 -2.19
CA GLY A 84 -10.33 -0.63 -2.95
C GLY A 84 -10.02 0.45 -3.97
N VAL A 85 -9.22 1.46 -3.59
CA VAL A 85 -8.78 2.52 -4.51
C VAL A 85 -7.99 1.94 -5.69
N ALA A 86 -7.06 1.03 -5.44
CA ALA A 86 -6.27 0.41 -6.50
C ALA A 86 -7.12 -0.48 -7.41
N LEU A 87 -7.95 -1.35 -6.83
CA LEU A 87 -8.82 -2.25 -7.59
C LEU A 87 -9.84 -1.46 -8.43
N SER A 88 -10.48 -0.43 -7.86
CA SER A 88 -11.43 0.39 -8.61
C SER A 88 -10.77 1.18 -9.74
N HIS A 89 -9.57 1.70 -9.51
CA HIS A 89 -8.78 2.39 -10.54
C HIS A 89 -8.49 1.46 -11.74
N PHE A 90 -7.99 0.25 -11.48
CA PHE A 90 -7.66 -0.70 -12.54
C PHE A 90 -8.90 -1.34 -13.16
N ALA A 91 -9.93 -1.68 -12.37
CA ALA A 91 -11.20 -2.20 -12.90
C ALA A 91 -11.81 -1.23 -13.91
N LYS A 92 -11.82 0.08 -13.61
CA LYS A 92 -12.27 1.12 -14.54
C LYS A 92 -11.47 1.10 -15.85
N SER A 93 -10.14 1.04 -15.76
CA SER A 93 -9.25 1.04 -16.92
C SER A 93 -9.39 -0.22 -17.77
N LEU A 94 -9.73 -1.36 -17.14
CA LEU A 94 -9.93 -2.66 -17.78
C LEU A 94 -11.38 -2.89 -18.26
N GLY A 95 -12.31 -2.00 -17.93
CA GLY A 95 -13.73 -2.14 -18.26
C GLY A 95 -14.48 -3.18 -17.41
N TYR A 96 -14.00 -3.51 -16.22
CA TYR A 96 -14.69 -4.40 -15.27
C TYR A 96 -15.65 -3.63 -14.36
N LYS A 97 -16.77 -4.24 -14.04
CA LYS A 97 -17.60 -3.82 -12.91
C LYS A 97 -16.90 -4.17 -11.60
N ILE A 98 -17.08 -3.33 -10.59
CA ILE A 98 -16.53 -3.57 -9.27
C ILE A 98 -17.52 -3.21 -8.17
N GLU A 99 -17.69 -4.10 -7.21
CA GLU A 99 -18.42 -3.91 -5.97
C GLU A 99 -17.46 -4.05 -4.79
N LEU A 100 -17.51 -3.10 -3.86
CA LEU A 100 -16.63 -3.11 -2.69
C LEU A 100 -17.49 -3.13 -1.43
N THR A 101 -17.27 -4.12 -0.58
CA THR A 101 -17.84 -4.14 0.76
C THR A 101 -16.94 -3.32 1.68
N VAL A 102 -17.48 -2.27 2.25
CA VAL A 102 -16.70 -1.24 2.97
C VAL A 102 -17.31 -0.91 4.32
N PRO A 103 -16.52 -0.60 5.35
CA PRO A 103 -17.07 -0.12 6.61
C PRO A 103 -17.72 1.25 6.43
N GLU A 104 -18.89 1.45 7.05
CA GLU A 104 -19.62 2.73 7.05
C GLU A 104 -18.74 3.89 7.56
N ARG A 105 -17.82 3.60 8.47
CA ARG A 105 -16.86 4.57 9.04
C ARG A 105 -15.69 4.93 8.14
N MET A 106 -15.62 4.39 6.91
CA MET A 106 -14.63 4.83 5.93
C MET A 106 -14.81 6.33 5.65
N SER A 107 -13.70 7.07 5.53
CA SER A 107 -13.75 8.51 5.25
C SER A 107 -14.48 8.82 3.94
N ASP A 108 -15.23 9.93 3.93
CA ASP A 108 -16.00 10.37 2.75
C ASP A 108 -15.07 10.61 1.57
N GLU A 109 -13.87 11.15 1.81
CA GLU A 109 -12.87 11.37 0.78
C GLU A 109 -12.48 10.06 0.07
N THR A 110 -12.33 8.97 0.84
CA THR A 110 -12.04 7.66 0.25
C THR A 110 -13.23 7.11 -0.50
N LYS A 111 -14.45 7.19 0.07
CA LYS A 111 -15.68 6.76 -0.61
C LYS A 111 -15.90 7.49 -1.94
N ASP A 112 -15.62 8.78 -1.98
CA ASP A 112 -15.76 9.59 -3.19
C ASP A 112 -14.75 9.19 -4.29
N ILE A 113 -13.52 8.88 -3.91
CA ILE A 113 -12.54 8.32 -4.85
C ILE A 113 -13.06 7.00 -5.44
N LEU A 114 -13.58 6.10 -4.60
CA LEU A 114 -14.11 4.81 -5.04
C LEU A 114 -15.28 4.97 -6.00
N ARG A 115 -16.25 5.84 -5.67
CA ARG A 115 -17.41 6.15 -6.52
C ARG A 115 -16.98 6.79 -7.86
N THR A 116 -16.03 7.72 -7.82
CA THR A 116 -15.46 8.36 -9.03
C THR A 116 -14.77 7.34 -9.95
N ASN A 117 -14.18 6.31 -9.37
CA ASN A 117 -13.64 5.18 -10.11
C ASN A 117 -14.72 4.19 -10.61
N GLY A 118 -16.00 4.42 -10.32
CA GLY A 118 -17.11 3.59 -10.78
C GLY A 118 -17.41 2.38 -9.88
N ALA A 119 -16.87 2.32 -8.66
CA ALA A 119 -17.19 1.25 -7.73
C ALA A 119 -18.57 1.42 -7.11
N LYS A 120 -19.34 0.33 -7.05
CA LYS A 120 -20.53 0.24 -6.22
C LYS A 120 -20.10 -0.10 -4.79
N LEU A 121 -20.50 0.71 -3.82
CA LEU A 121 -20.17 0.51 -2.41
C LEU A 121 -21.32 -0.20 -1.70
N LEU A 122 -21.00 -1.25 -0.96
CA LEU A 122 -21.88 -1.98 -0.07
C LEU A 122 -21.37 -1.74 1.36
N GLU A 123 -22.03 -0.80 2.05
CA GLU A 123 -21.59 -0.33 3.36
C GLU A 123 -22.04 -1.28 4.47
N THR A 124 -21.19 -1.51 5.46
CA THR A 124 -21.42 -2.38 6.62
C THR A 124 -21.06 -1.65 7.93
N GLU A 125 -21.65 -2.09 9.04
CA GLU A 125 -21.45 -1.47 10.36
C GLU A 125 -20.08 -1.76 11.00
N ASP A 126 -19.08 -2.18 10.21
CA ASP A 126 -17.76 -2.54 10.69
C ASP A 126 -16.89 -1.36 11.10
N ASP A 127 -15.92 -1.66 11.96
CA ASP A 127 -14.78 -0.77 12.21
C ASP A 127 -13.77 -0.81 11.04
N LEU A 128 -12.91 0.23 10.97
CA LEU A 128 -11.87 0.36 9.93
C LEU A 128 -10.79 -0.74 9.97
N CYS A 129 -10.66 -1.43 11.09
CA CYS A 129 -9.71 -2.53 11.25
C CYS A 129 -10.46 -3.80 11.63
N PRO A 130 -10.30 -4.91 10.88
CA PRO A 130 -10.87 -6.18 11.27
C PRO A 130 -10.32 -6.61 12.64
N ARG A 131 -11.22 -6.88 13.58
CA ARG A 131 -10.86 -7.40 14.91
C ARG A 131 -11.17 -8.89 15.00
N VAL A 132 -10.50 -9.60 15.89
CA VAL A 132 -10.80 -11.02 16.15
C VAL A 132 -12.09 -11.14 16.94
N GLY A 133 -13.07 -11.91 16.42
CA GLY A 133 -14.30 -12.28 17.14
C GLY A 133 -15.53 -12.44 16.22
N PRO A 134 -16.58 -13.11 16.70
CA PRO A 134 -17.82 -13.27 15.94
C PRO A 134 -18.48 -11.92 15.68
N GLY A 135 -18.79 -11.62 14.42
CA GLY A 135 -19.46 -10.39 13.99
C GLY A 135 -18.54 -9.20 13.75
N THR A 136 -17.23 -9.40 13.73
CA THR A 136 -16.24 -8.31 13.61
C THR A 136 -15.79 -8.02 12.18
N ASP A 137 -16.28 -8.74 11.21
CA ASP A 137 -15.92 -8.51 9.80
C ASP A 137 -17.13 -8.73 8.88
N GLN A 138 -18.13 -7.86 9.03
CA GLN A 138 -19.35 -7.91 8.23
C GLN A 138 -19.06 -7.69 6.75
N ALA A 139 -18.05 -6.87 6.41
CA ALA A 139 -17.65 -6.62 5.04
C ALA A 139 -17.13 -7.91 4.37
N ILE A 140 -16.30 -8.71 5.06
CA ILE A 140 -15.86 -10.02 4.56
C ILE A 140 -17.05 -11.00 4.48
N ALA A 141 -17.90 -11.02 5.50
CA ALA A 141 -19.07 -11.88 5.52
C ALA A 141 -20.05 -11.57 4.37
N LEU A 142 -20.30 -10.29 4.10
CA LEU A 142 -21.16 -9.84 3.01
C LEU A 142 -20.58 -10.22 1.64
N ALA A 143 -19.31 -9.96 1.40
CA ALA A 143 -18.64 -10.36 0.16
C ALA A 143 -18.73 -11.88 -0.05
N SER A 144 -18.43 -12.65 0.99
CA SER A 144 -18.49 -14.12 0.95
C SER A 144 -19.91 -14.64 0.67
N ALA A 145 -20.94 -14.01 1.27
CA ALA A 145 -22.35 -14.36 1.02
C ALA A 145 -22.76 -14.07 -0.42
N LEU A 146 -22.35 -12.93 -0.98
CA LEU A 146 -22.62 -12.57 -2.38
C LEU A 146 -21.99 -13.58 -3.35
N ILE A 147 -20.73 -13.91 -3.16
CA ILE A 147 -20.01 -14.89 -3.98
C ILE A 147 -20.72 -16.25 -3.92
N LYS A 148 -21.10 -16.68 -2.73
CA LYS A 148 -21.79 -17.98 -2.52
C LYS A 148 -23.17 -18.02 -3.16
N ASN A 149 -23.93 -16.94 -3.09
CA ASN A 149 -25.30 -16.87 -3.60
C ASN A 149 -25.36 -16.63 -5.11
N HIS A 150 -24.27 -16.16 -5.74
CA HIS A 150 -24.17 -15.85 -7.16
C HIS A 150 -22.93 -16.53 -7.78
N PRO A 151 -22.90 -17.86 -7.87
CA PRO A 151 -21.75 -18.62 -8.33
C PRO A 151 -21.40 -18.25 -9.78
N GLY A 152 -20.14 -17.87 -10.01
CA GLY A 152 -19.62 -17.50 -11.33
C GLY A 152 -19.88 -16.04 -11.76
N GLU A 153 -20.61 -15.24 -10.95
CA GLU A 153 -20.85 -13.83 -11.25
C GLU A 153 -19.77 -12.90 -10.65
N TYR A 154 -19.04 -13.37 -9.65
CA TYR A 154 -18.04 -12.59 -8.94
C TYR A 154 -16.65 -13.20 -9.04
N TYR A 155 -15.65 -12.33 -9.14
CA TYR A 155 -14.25 -12.61 -8.91
C TYR A 155 -13.76 -11.85 -7.67
N SER A 156 -13.27 -12.57 -6.66
CA SER A 156 -12.64 -11.98 -5.48
C SER A 156 -11.13 -12.07 -5.60
N PRO A 157 -10.42 -10.93 -5.65
CA PRO A 157 -8.96 -10.89 -5.60
C PRO A 157 -8.38 -11.51 -4.32
N ASP A 158 -9.07 -11.41 -3.19
CA ASP A 158 -8.69 -11.97 -1.89
C ASP A 158 -7.27 -11.59 -1.46
N GLN A 159 -7.08 -10.31 -1.19
CA GLN A 159 -5.77 -9.75 -0.85
C GLN A 159 -5.05 -10.42 0.34
N TYR A 160 -5.78 -11.15 1.18
CA TYR A 160 -5.24 -11.77 2.40
C TYR A 160 -4.68 -13.18 2.17
N ASN A 161 -5.17 -13.88 1.15
CA ASN A 161 -4.83 -15.28 0.88
C ASN A 161 -4.15 -15.47 -0.48
N ASN A 162 -4.36 -14.57 -1.44
CA ASN A 162 -3.85 -14.68 -2.80
C ASN A 162 -2.35 -14.42 -2.88
N ASP A 163 -1.59 -15.42 -3.31
CA ASP A 163 -0.13 -15.33 -3.48
C ASP A 163 0.31 -14.32 -4.55
N ALA A 164 -0.59 -13.85 -5.43
CA ALA A 164 -0.30 -12.74 -6.34
C ALA A 164 0.13 -11.47 -5.58
N ASN A 165 -0.44 -11.25 -4.40
CA ASN A 165 -0.03 -10.16 -3.53
C ASN A 165 1.44 -10.31 -3.10
N PHE A 166 1.84 -11.47 -2.59
CA PHE A 166 3.24 -11.76 -2.27
C PHE A 166 4.13 -11.61 -3.52
N ARG A 167 3.75 -12.25 -4.64
CA ARG A 167 4.54 -12.23 -5.89
C ARG A 167 4.75 -10.83 -6.44
N SER A 168 3.78 -9.92 -6.30
CA SER A 168 3.91 -8.53 -6.75
C SER A 168 5.08 -7.79 -6.08
N HIS A 169 5.38 -8.15 -4.84
CA HIS A 169 6.50 -7.58 -4.08
C HIS A 169 7.80 -8.37 -4.24
N TYR A 170 7.70 -9.69 -4.35
CA TYR A 170 8.86 -10.56 -4.55
C TYR A 170 9.52 -10.32 -5.93
N TYR A 171 8.71 -10.21 -7.00
CA TYR A 171 9.21 -9.96 -8.36
C TYR A 171 9.29 -8.46 -8.72
N GLY A 172 8.71 -7.58 -7.94
CA GLY A 172 8.69 -6.14 -8.17
C GLY A 172 9.49 -5.37 -7.14
N THR A 173 8.93 -5.10 -5.97
CA THR A 173 9.51 -4.19 -4.96
C THR A 173 10.87 -4.66 -4.46
N GLY A 174 11.05 -5.95 -4.19
CA GLY A 174 12.32 -6.51 -3.72
C GLY A 174 13.48 -6.29 -4.71
N PRO A 175 13.35 -6.71 -5.99
CA PRO A 175 14.34 -6.43 -7.04
C PRO A 175 14.63 -4.94 -7.23
N GLU A 176 13.60 -4.08 -7.18
CA GLU A 176 13.79 -2.62 -7.31
C GLU A 176 14.67 -2.07 -6.19
N ILE A 177 14.39 -2.47 -4.94
CA ILE A 177 15.19 -2.07 -3.76
C ILE A 177 16.62 -2.58 -3.91
N TRP A 178 16.81 -3.86 -4.22
CA TRP A 178 18.12 -4.46 -4.38
C TRP A 178 18.98 -3.75 -5.43
N LYS A 179 18.40 -3.51 -6.60
CA LYS A 179 19.05 -2.79 -7.69
C LYS A 179 19.41 -1.35 -7.30
N ALA A 180 18.47 -0.58 -6.75
CA ALA A 180 18.66 0.82 -6.39
C ALA A 180 19.69 1.03 -5.27
N THR A 181 19.87 0.03 -4.40
CA THR A 181 20.89 0.07 -3.33
C THR A 181 22.23 -0.53 -3.74
N ASN A 182 22.37 -1.03 -4.97
CA ASN A 182 23.53 -1.79 -5.43
C ASN A 182 23.83 -3.00 -4.52
N GLY A 183 22.79 -3.67 -4.04
CA GLY A 183 22.88 -4.82 -3.16
C GLY A 183 23.36 -4.54 -1.73
N LYS A 184 23.44 -3.28 -1.31
CA LYS A 184 23.99 -2.88 0.00
C LYS A 184 22.90 -2.64 1.04
N VAL A 185 21.81 -3.41 1.00
CA VAL A 185 20.74 -3.36 2.01
C VAL A 185 21.20 -4.03 3.29
N GLY A 186 21.11 -3.35 4.42
CA GLY A 186 21.32 -3.91 5.76
C GLY A 186 20.03 -4.20 6.49
N ALA A 187 18.98 -3.34 6.29
CA ALA A 187 17.66 -3.55 6.87
C ALA A 187 16.54 -3.08 5.95
N PHE A 188 15.40 -3.75 6.04
CA PHE A 188 14.13 -3.34 5.43
C PHE A 188 13.06 -3.25 6.51
N ILE A 189 12.39 -2.10 6.60
CA ILE A 189 11.36 -1.83 7.62
C ILE A 189 10.06 -1.45 6.92
N THR A 190 8.98 -2.13 7.28
CA THR A 190 7.64 -1.81 6.78
C THR A 190 6.57 -2.19 7.80
N GLY A 191 5.37 -1.63 7.66
CA GLY A 191 4.22 -2.03 8.48
C GLY A 191 3.56 -3.30 7.95
N ILE A 192 2.77 -3.95 8.80
CA ILE A 192 2.00 -5.15 8.46
C ILE A 192 0.54 -4.79 8.22
N GLY A 193 0.07 -4.97 6.98
CA GLY A 193 -1.36 -5.01 6.62
C GLY A 193 -1.76 -6.44 6.23
N THR A 194 -1.74 -6.75 4.94
CA THR A 194 -1.99 -8.13 4.43
C THR A 194 -0.78 -9.07 4.59
N GLY A 195 0.39 -8.53 4.88
CA GLY A 195 1.64 -9.29 4.94
C GLY A 195 2.38 -9.41 3.60
N GLY A 196 1.73 -9.15 2.47
CA GLY A 196 2.34 -9.34 1.15
C GLY A 196 3.64 -8.57 0.94
N THR A 197 3.69 -7.31 1.37
CA THR A 197 4.89 -6.46 1.22
C THR A 197 6.07 -6.99 2.01
N ILE A 198 5.88 -7.20 3.32
CA ILE A 198 6.99 -7.61 4.19
C ILE A 198 7.50 -9.00 3.85
N THR A 199 6.59 -9.92 3.52
CA THR A 199 6.98 -11.28 3.15
C THR A 199 7.60 -11.33 1.76
N GLY A 200 7.03 -10.65 0.76
CA GLY A 200 7.55 -10.64 -0.60
C GLY A 200 8.94 -9.99 -0.71
N VAL A 201 9.08 -8.77 -0.19
CA VAL A 201 10.39 -8.08 -0.16
C VAL A 201 11.38 -8.82 0.73
N GLY A 202 10.94 -9.22 1.94
CA GLY A 202 11.81 -9.89 2.91
C GLY A 202 12.37 -11.21 2.37
N THR A 203 11.53 -12.06 1.77
CA THR A 203 11.98 -13.31 1.13
C THR A 203 13.03 -13.02 0.06
N TYR A 204 12.72 -12.10 -0.88
CA TYR A 204 13.67 -11.76 -1.93
C TYR A 204 15.01 -11.24 -1.39
N LEU A 205 14.98 -10.33 -0.42
CA LEU A 205 16.20 -9.77 0.16
C LEU A 205 17.03 -10.80 0.93
N LYS A 206 16.38 -11.67 1.71
CA LYS A 206 17.06 -12.74 2.45
C LYS A 206 17.66 -13.81 1.54
N GLU A 207 17.07 -14.10 0.40
CA GLU A 207 17.68 -14.96 -0.63
C GLU A 207 18.96 -14.34 -1.23
N LYS A 208 19.05 -13.00 -1.30
CA LYS A 208 20.28 -12.30 -1.73
C LYS A 208 21.34 -12.24 -0.63
N ASN A 209 20.91 -11.96 0.59
CA ASN A 209 21.77 -11.92 1.77
C ASN A 209 20.94 -12.24 3.03
N PRO A 210 21.13 -13.42 3.66
CA PRO A 210 20.35 -13.84 4.82
C PRO A 210 20.57 -12.96 6.06
N ASN A 211 21.62 -12.14 6.10
CA ASN A 211 21.91 -11.24 7.22
C ASN A 211 21.09 -9.94 7.18
N ILE A 212 20.36 -9.65 6.08
CA ILE A 212 19.51 -8.47 6.01
C ILE A 212 18.41 -8.58 7.06
N LYS A 213 18.25 -7.54 7.88
CA LYS A 213 17.21 -7.46 8.91
C LYS A 213 15.87 -7.06 8.31
N ILE A 214 14.85 -7.86 8.54
CA ILE A 214 13.46 -7.60 8.13
C ILE A 214 12.65 -7.24 9.37
N ILE A 215 12.27 -5.97 9.49
CA ILE A 215 11.64 -5.43 10.70
C ILE A 215 10.21 -5.01 10.38
N ALA A 216 9.28 -5.48 11.21
CA ALA A 216 7.87 -5.12 11.13
C ALA A 216 7.54 -3.98 12.11
N ALA A 217 7.03 -2.87 11.60
CA ALA A 217 6.40 -1.85 12.42
C ALA A 217 4.96 -2.28 12.73
N GLU A 218 4.67 -2.61 13.98
CA GLU A 218 3.37 -3.07 14.46
C GLU A 218 2.73 -1.97 15.32
N PRO A 219 1.55 -1.46 14.97
CA PRO A 219 0.89 -0.46 15.79
C PRO A 219 0.43 -1.06 17.12
N GLN A 220 0.29 -0.23 18.16
CA GLN A 220 -0.29 -0.62 19.45
C GLN A 220 -1.71 -1.22 19.28
N LYS A 221 -2.22 -1.87 20.32
CA LYS A 221 -3.64 -2.26 20.37
C LYS A 221 -4.55 -1.02 20.29
N ASN A 222 -5.73 -1.20 19.72
CA ASN A 222 -6.74 -0.13 19.52
C ASN A 222 -6.19 1.11 18.77
N HIS A 223 -5.26 0.90 17.85
CA HIS A 223 -4.62 1.98 17.09
C HIS A 223 -5.55 2.65 16.08
N ASN A 224 -5.14 3.83 15.60
CA ASN A 224 -5.81 4.58 14.53
C ASN A 224 -4.99 4.66 13.23
N ILE A 225 -4.00 3.81 13.06
CA ILE A 225 -3.15 3.77 11.87
C ILE A 225 -3.81 2.93 10.78
N GLN A 226 -4.42 3.59 9.82
CA GLN A 226 -5.10 2.89 8.71
C GLN A 226 -4.11 2.10 7.85
N GLY A 227 -4.54 0.90 7.43
CA GLY A 227 -3.76 0.01 6.57
C GLY A 227 -2.76 -0.90 7.29
N LEU A 228 -2.54 -0.68 8.59
CA LEU A 228 -1.75 -1.57 9.44
C LEU A 228 -2.64 -2.40 10.37
N ARG A 229 -2.06 -3.46 10.93
CA ARG A 229 -2.70 -4.38 11.88
C ARG A 229 -1.84 -4.56 13.12
N ASN A 230 -2.50 -4.70 14.26
CA ASN A 230 -1.92 -5.35 15.42
C ASN A 230 -2.25 -6.85 15.35
N LEU A 231 -1.24 -7.72 15.38
CA LEU A 231 -1.38 -9.17 15.18
C LEU A 231 -1.95 -9.92 16.40
N GLU A 232 -2.12 -9.22 17.52
CA GLU A 232 -2.81 -9.78 18.70
C GLU A 232 -4.31 -9.47 18.68
N GLU A 233 -4.74 -8.43 17.96
CA GLU A 233 -6.15 -8.01 17.85
C GLU A 233 -6.85 -8.48 16.59
N SER A 234 -6.11 -8.83 15.54
CA SER A 234 -6.66 -9.24 14.26
C SER A 234 -6.19 -10.62 13.87
N GLU A 235 -7.03 -11.34 13.11
CA GLU A 235 -6.60 -12.59 12.52
C GLU A 235 -5.40 -12.37 11.60
N LYS A 236 -4.38 -13.23 11.74
CA LYS A 236 -3.19 -13.16 10.90
C LYS A 236 -3.55 -13.60 9.48
N PRO A 237 -3.28 -12.77 8.45
CA PRO A 237 -3.46 -13.18 7.06
C PRO A 237 -2.70 -14.46 6.72
N GLU A 238 -3.26 -15.32 5.88
CA GLU A 238 -2.59 -16.57 5.48
C GLU A 238 -1.27 -16.33 4.76
N LEU A 239 -1.17 -15.25 3.97
CA LEU A 239 0.08 -14.83 3.34
C LEU A 239 1.20 -14.61 4.37
N LEU A 240 0.84 -14.00 5.50
CA LEU A 240 1.78 -13.76 6.59
C LEU A 240 2.09 -15.04 7.37
N LYS A 241 1.06 -15.83 7.73
CA LYS A 241 1.24 -17.07 8.48
C LYS A 241 2.23 -18.02 7.81
N ARG A 242 2.15 -18.16 6.48
CA ARG A 242 3.01 -19.06 5.69
C ARG A 242 4.47 -18.64 5.63
N ARG A 243 4.80 -17.38 5.99
CA ARG A 243 6.13 -16.77 5.80
C ARG A 243 6.56 -15.90 6.97
N MET A 244 6.03 -16.18 8.18
CA MET A 244 6.36 -15.41 9.39
C MET A 244 7.84 -15.44 9.73
N GLU A 245 8.54 -16.51 9.37
CA GLU A 245 9.96 -16.72 9.60
C GLU A 245 10.87 -15.72 8.90
N VAL A 246 10.35 -15.01 7.90
CA VAL A 246 11.14 -13.97 7.20
C VAL A 246 11.34 -12.72 8.05
N ILE A 247 10.48 -12.51 9.06
CA ILE A 247 10.50 -11.34 9.94
C ILE A 247 11.42 -11.60 11.11
N ASP A 248 12.52 -10.84 11.20
CA ASP A 248 13.47 -10.97 12.29
C ASP A 248 12.96 -10.32 13.58
N GLU A 249 12.25 -9.18 13.46
CA GLU A 249 11.83 -8.40 14.60
C GLU A 249 10.50 -7.68 14.35
N LYS A 250 9.70 -7.52 15.42
CA LYS A 250 8.49 -6.70 15.46
C LYS A 250 8.66 -5.58 16.48
N ILE A 251 8.51 -4.35 16.02
CA ILE A 251 8.61 -3.16 16.87
C ILE A 251 7.22 -2.57 17.04
N THR A 252 6.71 -2.62 18.26
CA THR A 252 5.45 -1.97 18.62
C THR A 252 5.62 -0.46 18.71
N VAL A 253 4.73 0.27 18.03
CA VAL A 253 4.70 1.74 18.00
C VAL A 253 3.33 2.26 18.37
N THR A 254 3.29 3.41 19.05
CA THR A 254 2.04 4.07 19.44
C THR A 254 1.54 5.02 18.35
N ASP A 255 0.23 5.36 18.39
CA ASP A 255 -0.33 6.39 17.54
C ASP A 255 0.42 7.72 17.69
N LYS A 256 0.73 8.10 18.94
CA LYS A 256 1.48 9.33 19.24
C LYS A 256 2.84 9.35 18.56
N GLU A 257 3.65 8.30 18.73
CA GLU A 257 4.96 8.19 18.09
C GLU A 257 4.84 8.28 16.56
N SER A 258 3.84 7.60 15.99
CA SER A 258 3.60 7.59 14.55
C SER A 258 3.25 8.99 14.01
N PHE A 259 2.35 9.71 14.67
CA PHE A 259 1.95 11.05 14.21
C PHE A 259 3.03 12.11 14.47
N GLU A 260 3.82 11.98 15.53
CA GLU A 260 4.99 12.84 15.77
C GLU A 260 6.04 12.67 14.67
N MET A 261 6.31 11.43 14.23
CA MET A 261 7.24 11.16 13.13
C MET A 261 6.74 11.70 11.78
N ILE A 262 5.43 11.68 11.51
CA ILE A 262 4.87 12.33 10.32
C ILE A 262 5.14 13.84 10.34
N LYS A 263 4.95 14.50 11.47
CA LYS A 263 5.23 15.94 11.61
C LYS A 263 6.70 16.25 11.36
N GLN A 264 7.60 15.45 11.91
CA GLN A 264 9.04 15.59 11.68
C GLN A 264 9.39 15.36 10.20
N LEU A 265 8.93 14.27 9.59
CA LEU A 265 9.17 13.97 8.18
C LEU A 265 8.74 15.13 7.28
N THR A 266 7.53 15.62 7.48
CA THR A 266 6.99 16.72 6.66
C THR A 266 7.79 18.01 6.83
N THR A 267 8.26 18.30 8.05
CA THR A 267 8.99 19.54 8.34
C THR A 267 10.43 19.46 7.84
N THR A 268 11.08 18.29 7.93
CA THR A 268 12.52 18.16 7.62
C THR A 268 12.75 17.76 6.17
N GLU A 269 11.98 16.79 5.63
CA GLU A 269 12.19 16.23 4.30
C GLU A 269 11.17 16.74 3.28
N ASN A 270 10.17 17.52 3.71
CA ASN A 270 9.07 18.00 2.86
C ASN A 270 8.29 16.87 2.17
N LEU A 271 8.18 15.71 2.84
CA LEU A 271 7.41 14.55 2.39
C LEU A 271 6.12 14.45 3.19
N PHE A 272 4.98 14.59 2.51
CA PHE A 272 3.66 14.55 3.14
C PHE A 272 3.03 13.16 2.96
N ALA A 273 3.34 12.24 3.87
CA ALA A 273 3.01 10.82 3.80
C ALA A 273 1.79 10.45 4.65
N GLY A 274 1.21 9.27 4.41
CA GLY A 274 0.14 8.69 5.22
C GLY A 274 0.61 8.18 6.59
N PRO A 275 -0.32 7.93 7.54
CA PRO A 275 0.01 7.58 8.94
C PRO A 275 0.91 6.34 9.10
N SER A 276 0.76 5.34 8.22
CA SER A 276 1.58 4.12 8.26
C SER A 276 3.08 4.39 8.10
N THR A 277 3.43 5.45 7.37
CA THR A 277 4.83 5.92 7.24
C THR A 277 5.39 6.37 8.59
N GLY A 278 4.58 7.07 9.40
CA GLY A 278 4.98 7.46 10.75
C GLY A 278 5.31 6.26 11.63
N SER A 279 4.53 5.19 11.53
CA SER A 279 4.80 3.95 12.28
C SER A 279 6.13 3.31 11.85
N VAL A 280 6.43 3.30 10.55
CA VAL A 280 7.70 2.78 10.03
C VAL A 280 8.90 3.62 10.52
N LEU A 281 8.76 4.94 10.51
CA LEU A 281 9.79 5.85 11.04
C LEU A 281 9.98 5.71 12.55
N ALA A 282 8.88 5.57 13.30
CA ALA A 282 8.95 5.37 14.75
C ALA A 282 9.63 4.03 15.10
N ALA A 283 9.36 2.98 14.33
CA ALA A 283 10.05 1.70 14.50
C ALA A 283 11.55 1.84 14.20
N LEU A 284 11.93 2.52 13.11
CA LEU A 284 13.33 2.81 12.83
C LEU A 284 13.99 3.57 13.97
N ASN A 285 13.34 4.62 14.48
CA ASN A 285 13.92 5.44 15.55
C ASN A 285 14.24 4.65 16.82
N LYS A 286 13.50 3.56 17.09
CA LYS A 286 13.76 2.63 18.21
C LYS A 286 14.91 1.67 17.94
N THR A 287 15.27 1.39 16.70
CA THR A 287 16.23 0.33 16.32
C THR A 287 17.44 0.83 15.55
N ILE A 288 17.46 2.09 15.11
CA ILE A 288 18.49 2.63 14.21
C ILE A 288 19.93 2.46 14.71
N GLY A 289 20.14 2.46 16.04
CA GLY A 289 21.47 2.28 16.66
C GLY A 289 22.06 0.89 16.45
N GLU A 290 21.23 -0.10 16.21
CA GLU A 290 21.60 -1.51 16.06
C GLU A 290 21.71 -1.96 14.60
N LEU A 291 21.38 -1.06 13.65
CA LEU A 291 21.33 -1.38 12.23
C LEU A 291 22.56 -0.88 11.47
N ASP A 292 23.09 -1.73 10.61
CA ASP A 292 24.22 -1.43 9.72
C ASP A 292 23.79 -1.43 8.25
N GLY A 293 24.65 -0.82 7.40
CA GLY A 293 24.39 -0.74 5.95
C GLY A 293 23.27 0.23 5.59
N LYS A 294 22.72 0.09 4.38
CA LYS A 294 21.60 0.90 3.92
C LYS A 294 20.30 0.40 4.51
N ILE A 295 19.57 1.29 5.15
CA ILE A 295 18.25 1.02 5.73
C ILE A 295 17.17 1.49 4.75
N VAL A 296 16.28 0.60 4.35
CA VAL A 296 15.19 0.91 3.43
C VAL A 296 13.86 0.85 4.15
N LEU A 297 13.12 1.95 4.09
CA LEU A 297 11.77 2.11 4.61
C LEU A 297 10.77 2.06 3.46
N LEU A 298 9.62 1.43 3.65
CA LEU A 298 8.54 1.49 2.67
C LEU A 298 7.49 2.52 3.10
N PHE A 299 7.27 3.54 2.26
CA PHE A 299 6.24 4.56 2.44
C PHE A 299 5.05 4.22 1.54
N GLY A 300 3.98 3.74 2.17
CA GLY A 300 2.87 3.06 1.50
C GLY A 300 1.97 3.98 0.66
N ASP A 301 1.69 5.19 1.15
CA ASP A 301 0.84 6.19 0.50
C ASP A 301 1.13 7.61 1.00
N ASN A 302 0.53 8.60 0.34
CA ASN A 302 0.62 10.01 0.75
C ASN A 302 -0.52 10.40 1.72
N ALA A 303 -0.47 11.65 2.20
CA ALA A 303 -1.41 12.18 3.18
C ALA A 303 -2.80 12.53 2.63
N ALA A 304 -3.01 12.63 1.33
CA ALA A 304 -4.19 13.25 0.72
C ALA A 304 -5.55 12.75 1.25
N LYS A 305 -5.61 11.51 1.72
CA LYS A 305 -6.85 10.86 2.22
C LYS A 305 -7.02 10.94 3.75
N TYR A 306 -6.13 11.63 4.46
CA TYR A 306 -6.03 11.57 5.92
C TYR A 306 -6.27 12.90 6.64
N LYS A 307 -6.92 13.86 5.97
CA LYS A 307 -7.21 15.19 6.52
C LYS A 307 -7.90 15.11 7.89
N SER A 308 -9.00 14.37 7.95
CA SER A 308 -9.78 14.21 9.17
C SER A 308 -8.99 13.56 10.31
N ILE A 309 -8.15 12.56 10.00
CA ILE A 309 -7.35 11.87 11.03
C ILE A 309 -6.21 12.76 11.53
N TYR A 310 -5.57 13.52 10.66
CA TYR A 310 -4.50 14.45 11.06
C TYR A 310 -5.02 15.60 11.91
N SER A 311 -6.21 16.11 11.61
CA SER A 311 -6.89 17.10 12.45
C SER A 311 -7.27 16.50 13.80
N LYS A 312 -7.88 15.31 13.83
CA LYS A 312 -8.25 14.60 15.07
C LYS A 312 -7.08 14.39 16.04
N PHE A 313 -5.90 14.07 15.51
CA PHE A 313 -4.69 13.83 16.33
C PHE A 313 -3.80 15.06 16.50
N GLY A 314 -4.27 16.25 16.09
CA GLY A 314 -3.53 17.50 16.27
C GLY A 314 -2.19 17.56 15.54
N VAL A 315 -2.05 16.78 14.45
CA VAL A 315 -0.86 16.82 13.60
C VAL A 315 -0.84 18.12 12.82
N TYR A 316 -1.97 18.46 12.20
CA TYR A 316 -2.22 19.70 11.46
C TYR A 316 -3.67 20.14 11.63
N SER A 317 -3.92 21.46 11.68
CA SER A 317 -5.26 21.99 11.45
C SER A 317 -5.69 21.73 10.00
N GLU A 318 -6.98 21.85 9.70
CA GLU A 318 -7.46 21.66 8.32
C GLU A 318 -6.82 22.63 7.34
N GLU A 319 -6.62 23.89 7.75
CA GLU A 319 -5.98 24.92 6.94
C GLU A 319 -4.51 24.60 6.67
N GLU A 320 -3.76 24.21 7.71
CA GLU A 320 -2.37 23.77 7.58
C GLU A 320 -2.23 22.54 6.69
N PHE A 321 -3.17 21.59 6.82
CA PHE A 321 -3.20 20.39 5.98
C PHE A 321 -3.36 20.73 4.51
N GLU A 322 -4.34 21.57 4.15
CA GLU A 322 -4.58 21.99 2.77
C GLU A 322 -3.38 22.76 2.18
N LYS A 323 -2.75 23.62 2.98
CA LYS A 323 -1.53 24.30 2.58
C LYS A 323 -0.41 23.31 2.27
N LYS A 324 -0.16 22.37 3.17
CA LYS A 324 0.89 21.35 2.99
C LYS A 324 0.60 20.41 1.83
N LEU A 325 -0.65 20.04 1.61
CA LEU A 325 -1.04 19.22 0.48
C LEU A 325 -0.75 19.93 -0.86
N LYS A 326 -1.05 21.22 -0.96
CA LYS A 326 -0.72 22.03 -2.15
C LYS A 326 0.78 22.14 -2.36
N GLU A 327 1.55 22.37 -1.29
CA GLU A 327 3.02 22.44 -1.34
C GLU A 327 3.63 21.10 -1.81
N SER A 328 3.13 19.97 -1.28
CA SER A 328 3.61 18.64 -1.65
C SER A 328 3.25 18.24 -3.08
N ASN A 329 2.07 18.63 -3.57
CA ASN A 329 1.65 18.38 -4.96
C ASN A 329 2.48 19.18 -5.98
N ASN A 330 2.92 20.38 -5.62
CA ASN A 330 3.83 21.17 -6.46
C ASN A 330 5.25 20.58 -6.51
N ASN A 331 5.62 19.80 -5.49
CA ASN A 331 6.89 19.08 -5.42
C ASN A 331 6.72 17.58 -5.81
N CYS A 332 5.57 17.22 -6.39
CA CYS A 332 5.36 15.88 -6.87
C CYS A 332 6.45 15.55 -7.88
N PHE A 333 7.26 14.55 -7.56
CA PHE A 333 8.29 14.00 -8.43
C PHE A 333 7.66 13.70 -9.78
N THR A 334 7.76 14.62 -10.72
CA THR A 334 7.62 14.29 -12.12
C THR A 334 8.81 13.39 -12.44
N CYS A 335 8.67 12.10 -12.13
CA CYS A 335 9.59 11.09 -12.61
C CYS A 335 9.42 11.02 -14.12
N THR A 336 10.01 11.97 -14.84
CA THR A 336 10.40 11.75 -16.22
C THR A 336 11.54 10.76 -16.16
N TYR A 337 11.18 9.47 -16.27
CA TYR A 337 12.17 8.42 -16.50
C TYR A 337 12.91 8.73 -17.80
N SER A 338 14.06 9.38 -17.71
CA SER A 338 15.06 9.29 -18.77
C SER A 338 15.73 7.92 -18.58
N ASN A 339 15.50 7.05 -19.56
CA ASN A 339 16.12 5.74 -19.65
C ASN A 339 17.64 5.85 -19.45
N ASN A 340 18.21 4.97 -18.64
CA ASN A 340 19.59 4.51 -18.64
C ASN A 340 20.65 5.15 -17.72
N ASN A 341 20.33 5.71 -16.56
CA ASN A 341 21.42 5.91 -15.59
C ASN A 341 21.03 5.47 -14.17
N PRO A 342 21.70 4.43 -13.58
CA PRO A 342 21.44 3.99 -12.21
C PRO A 342 21.82 5.02 -11.13
N GLU A 343 22.48 6.12 -11.50
CA GLU A 343 22.91 7.19 -10.60
C GLU A 343 21.92 8.35 -10.48
N ASP A 344 20.85 8.37 -11.25
CA ASP A 344 19.76 9.34 -11.11
C ASP A 344 18.82 8.98 -9.97
N LEU A 345 19.40 8.94 -8.76
CA LEU A 345 18.66 9.10 -7.51
C LEU A 345 17.94 10.43 -7.60
N CYS A 346 16.60 10.43 -7.55
CA CYS A 346 15.82 11.66 -7.52
C CYS A 346 16.38 12.61 -6.45
N LYS A 347 17.08 13.64 -6.89
CA LYS A 347 17.55 14.69 -5.99
C LYS A 347 16.34 15.55 -5.64
N LEU A 348 16.02 15.63 -4.36
CA LEU A 348 15.17 16.68 -3.83
C LEU A 348 15.90 18.01 -4.09
N ASN A 349 15.35 18.88 -4.94
CA ASN A 349 15.77 20.26 -5.07
C ASN A 349 15.20 21.09 -3.93
#